data_41d50bc129555296876097571be614e9
#
_entry.id   41d50bc129555296876097571be614e9
#
_cell.length_a   1.000
_cell.length_b   1.000
_cell.length_c   1.000
_cell.angle_alpha   90.00
_cell.angle_beta   90.00
_cell.angle_gamma   90.00
#
_symmetry.space_group_name_H-M   'P 1'
#
loop_
_entity.id
_entity.type
_entity.pdbx_description
1 polymer ?
#
loop_
_entity_poly.entity_id
_entity_poly.type
_entity_poly.pdbx_seq_one_letter_code
_entity_poly.pdbx_strand_id
1 'polypeptide(L)'
;KAEFVVVMEWNHDAPDDIDLYVQDPTQTKVHFRLPITNFMYLDKDDLGYANDIVKNVDGTITKVNINREVVTIRGIIPGEYIINAHYYSARKWAGQTLTTNIDEHGGGVYEVGKGKPSGKKLTVKIELHKVDPYKIWWVGEKTFTRRGQEETFVRFTIDPDGKQVGDFTYVEKDFVTPYGNMGVVNPNNDEPTGASSFEDREFEERR
;
A
#
# COMPACT_ATOMS: atom_id res chain seq x y z
N LYS A 1 -14.18 1.60 -20.32
CA LYS A 1 -13.44 0.37 -20.60
C LYS A 1 -12.06 0.50 -19.92
N ALA A 2 -11.61 -0.50 -19.20
CA ALA A 2 -10.26 -0.57 -18.68
C ALA A 2 -9.32 -1.12 -19.77
N GLU A 3 -8.09 -0.61 -19.80
CA GLU A 3 -6.99 -1.17 -20.60
C GLU A 3 -6.16 -2.13 -19.75
N PHE A 4 -5.90 -1.71 -18.49
CA PHE A 4 -5.21 -2.53 -17.50
C PHE A 4 -5.93 -2.45 -16.15
N VAL A 5 -5.75 -3.50 -15.35
CA VAL A 5 -6.20 -3.56 -13.97
C VAL A 5 -5.05 -4.05 -13.09
N VAL A 6 -4.77 -3.35 -12.04
CA VAL A 6 -3.84 -3.75 -10.98
C VAL A 6 -4.65 -4.19 -9.79
N VAL A 7 -4.47 -5.42 -9.35
CA VAL A 7 -5.14 -6.00 -8.18
C VAL A 7 -4.09 -6.26 -7.12
N MET A 8 -4.25 -5.68 -5.95
CA MET A 8 -3.44 -5.97 -4.78
C MET A 8 -4.28 -6.67 -3.74
N GLU A 9 -3.75 -7.72 -3.16
CA GLU A 9 -4.35 -8.46 -2.04
C GLU A 9 -3.30 -8.73 -0.96
N TRP A 10 -3.75 -8.73 0.29
CA TRP A 10 -2.94 -9.20 1.42
C TRP A 10 -3.75 -10.13 2.31
N ASN A 11 -3.13 -10.70 3.34
CA ASN A 11 -3.78 -11.64 4.23
C ASN A 11 -5.18 -11.17 4.65
N HIS A 12 -6.22 -11.85 4.22
CA HIS A 12 -7.62 -11.44 4.40
C HIS A 12 -8.10 -11.40 5.85
N ASP A 13 -7.37 -12.06 6.75
CA ASP A 13 -7.62 -12.04 8.20
C ASP A 13 -6.82 -10.94 8.92
N ALA A 14 -5.95 -10.24 8.20
CA ALA A 14 -5.16 -9.18 8.78
C ALA A 14 -5.98 -7.91 8.96
N PRO A 15 -5.94 -7.28 10.15
CA PRO A 15 -6.58 -5.99 10.36
C PRO A 15 -5.75 -4.81 9.82
N ASP A 16 -4.63 -5.11 9.22
CA ASP A 16 -3.62 -4.17 8.77
C ASP A 16 -4.03 -3.49 7.47
N ASP A 17 -3.53 -2.29 7.26
CA ASP A 17 -3.85 -1.41 6.16
C ASP A 17 -2.63 -1.29 5.23
N ILE A 18 -2.79 -1.67 3.98
CA ILE A 18 -1.77 -1.64 2.93
C ILE A 18 -2.30 -0.83 1.76
N ASP A 19 -1.65 0.27 1.44
CA ASP A 19 -2.03 1.15 0.34
C ASP A 19 -1.38 0.74 -0.98
N LEU A 20 -2.15 0.74 -2.05
CA LEU A 20 -1.66 0.59 -3.42
C LEU A 20 -1.37 1.94 -4.06
N TYR A 21 -0.21 2.07 -4.67
CA TYR A 21 0.21 3.22 -5.45
C TYR A 21 0.52 2.80 -6.88
N VAL A 22 -0.06 3.49 -7.85
CA VAL A 22 0.31 3.33 -9.27
C VAL A 22 0.68 4.68 -9.85
N GLN A 23 1.89 4.77 -10.40
CA GLN A 23 2.36 5.96 -11.10
C GLN A 23 2.32 5.73 -12.61
N ASP A 24 1.80 6.72 -13.36
CA ASP A 24 1.80 6.74 -14.82
C ASP A 24 3.04 7.46 -15.40
N PRO A 25 3.26 7.42 -16.73
CA PRO A 25 4.41 8.07 -17.38
C PRO A 25 4.46 9.61 -17.21
N THR A 26 3.36 10.25 -16.85
CA THR A 26 3.32 11.69 -16.54
C THR A 26 3.75 12.00 -15.12
N GLN A 27 4.16 10.97 -14.35
CA GLN A 27 4.48 11.01 -12.93
C GLN A 27 3.29 11.27 -12.00
N THR A 28 2.07 11.23 -12.54
CA THR A 28 0.86 11.28 -11.73
C THR A 28 0.65 9.96 -11.01
N LYS A 29 0.31 10.01 -9.74
CA LYS A 29 0.09 8.84 -8.89
C LYS A 29 -1.37 8.75 -8.48
N VAL A 30 -1.96 7.57 -8.64
CA VAL A 30 -3.22 7.21 -7.99
C VAL A 30 -2.93 6.46 -6.70
N HIS A 31 -3.62 6.84 -5.64
CA HIS A 31 -3.53 6.27 -4.30
C HIS A 31 -4.71 6.78 -3.46
N PHE A 32 -4.85 6.36 -2.20
CA PHE A 32 -6.00 6.68 -1.35
C PHE A 32 -6.34 8.18 -1.24
N ARG A 33 -5.34 9.08 -1.21
CA ARG A 33 -5.57 10.55 -1.17
C ARG A 33 -5.92 11.17 -2.52
N LEU A 34 -5.52 10.52 -3.60
CA LEU A 34 -5.83 10.92 -4.97
C LEU A 34 -6.37 9.69 -5.73
N PRO A 35 -7.59 9.23 -5.38
CA PRO A 35 -8.13 7.98 -5.93
C PRO A 35 -8.53 8.09 -7.39
N ILE A 36 -8.60 9.28 -7.94
CA ILE A 36 -9.00 9.55 -9.33
C ILE A 36 -7.98 10.48 -9.97
N THR A 37 -7.42 10.03 -11.08
CA THR A 37 -6.62 10.84 -12.01
C THR A 37 -7.29 10.85 -13.38
N ASN A 38 -6.65 11.44 -14.41
CA ASN A 38 -7.22 11.48 -15.75
C ASN A 38 -7.56 10.09 -16.31
N PHE A 39 -6.70 9.09 -16.06
CA PHE A 39 -6.81 7.76 -16.66
C PHE A 39 -6.75 6.61 -15.66
N MET A 40 -6.50 6.88 -14.38
CA MET A 40 -6.39 5.87 -13.34
C MET A 40 -7.41 6.11 -12.24
N TYR A 41 -7.96 5.00 -11.70
CA TYR A 41 -8.96 5.01 -10.63
C TYR A 41 -8.61 3.93 -9.61
N LEU A 42 -8.47 4.32 -8.36
CA LEU A 42 -8.53 3.41 -7.23
C LEU A 42 -10.00 3.16 -6.92
N ASP A 43 -10.43 1.90 -7.01
CA ASP A 43 -11.85 1.53 -6.87
C ASP A 43 -12.31 1.69 -5.42
N LYS A 44 -11.52 1.17 -4.49
CA LYS A 44 -11.79 1.24 -3.04
C LYS A 44 -10.47 1.33 -2.28
N ASP A 45 -10.42 2.23 -1.32
CA ASP A 45 -9.41 2.28 -0.28
C ASP A 45 -9.80 1.27 0.81
N ASP A 46 -9.02 0.20 0.96
CA ASP A 46 -9.28 -0.87 1.90
C ASP A 46 -8.48 -0.64 3.19
N LEU A 47 -9.17 -0.22 4.22
CA LEU A 47 -8.59 0.13 5.51
C LEU A 47 -8.34 -1.11 6.42
N GLY A 48 -8.24 -2.30 5.83
CA GLY A 48 -8.19 -3.55 6.55
C GLY A 48 -9.45 -3.72 7.41
N TYR A 49 -9.31 -4.10 8.67
CA TYR A 49 -10.46 -4.34 9.54
C TYR A 49 -11.44 -3.17 9.69
N ALA A 50 -11.03 -1.93 9.43
CA ALA A 50 -11.85 -0.76 9.74
C ALA A 50 -13.08 -0.62 8.84
N ASN A 51 -13.04 -1.12 7.61
CA ASN A 51 -14.15 -1.07 6.66
C ASN A 51 -14.70 -2.45 6.24
N ASP A 52 -14.33 -3.49 6.97
CA ASP A 52 -14.82 -4.87 6.78
C ASP A 52 -16.22 -5.12 7.34
N ILE A 53 -16.79 -4.15 8.02
CA ILE A 53 -18.06 -4.31 8.73
C ILE A 53 -19.20 -3.72 7.92
N VAL A 54 -20.15 -4.58 7.55
CA VAL A 54 -21.41 -4.18 6.91
C VAL A 54 -22.54 -4.31 7.93
N LYS A 55 -23.23 -3.21 8.21
CA LYS A 55 -24.46 -3.24 9.01
C LYS A 55 -25.65 -3.53 8.11
N ASN A 56 -26.29 -4.68 8.34
CA ASN A 56 -27.44 -5.11 7.59
C ASN A 56 -28.72 -4.32 7.96
N VAL A 57 -29.74 -4.41 7.11
CA VAL A 57 -31.02 -3.72 7.32
C VAL A 57 -31.73 -4.20 8.60
N ASP A 58 -31.57 -5.45 8.96
CA ASP A 58 -32.12 -6.05 10.20
C ASP A 58 -31.35 -5.71 11.47
N GLY A 59 -30.27 -4.90 11.35
CA GLY A 59 -29.41 -4.50 12.46
C GLY A 59 -28.29 -5.49 12.78
N THR A 60 -28.23 -6.64 12.10
CA THR A 60 -27.12 -7.57 12.25
C THR A 60 -25.84 -7.04 11.59
N ILE A 61 -24.69 -7.58 11.96
CA ILE A 61 -23.39 -7.21 11.43
C ILE A 61 -22.84 -8.38 10.61
N THR A 62 -22.50 -8.10 9.36
CA THR A 62 -21.73 -9.01 8.51
C THR A 62 -20.29 -8.51 8.43
N LYS A 63 -19.33 -9.39 8.69
CA LYS A 63 -17.91 -9.11 8.47
C LYS A 63 -17.49 -9.66 7.12
N VAL A 64 -16.86 -8.81 6.32
CA VAL A 64 -16.31 -9.15 5.00
C VAL A 64 -14.80 -9.15 5.11
N ASN A 65 -14.20 -10.33 5.21
CA ASN A 65 -12.74 -10.46 5.30
C ASN A 65 -12.15 -10.49 3.88
N ILE A 66 -12.05 -9.35 3.25
CA ILE A 66 -11.41 -9.20 1.93
C ILE A 66 -10.50 -7.99 1.99
N ASN A 67 -9.20 -8.23 2.09
CA ASN A 67 -8.18 -7.21 2.00
C ASN A 67 -7.73 -7.10 0.55
N ARG A 68 -8.24 -6.08 -0.15
CA ARG A 68 -8.00 -5.90 -1.58
C ARG A 68 -8.12 -4.45 -1.99
N GLU A 69 -7.16 -3.98 -2.78
CA GLU A 69 -7.26 -2.73 -3.52
C GLU A 69 -7.12 -2.97 -5.02
N VAL A 70 -7.84 -2.19 -5.81
CA VAL A 70 -7.86 -2.32 -7.26
C VAL A 70 -7.68 -0.95 -7.90
N VAL A 71 -6.67 -0.85 -8.78
CA VAL A 71 -6.49 0.31 -9.64
C VAL A 71 -6.83 -0.07 -11.08
N THR A 72 -7.72 0.71 -11.68
CA THR A 72 -8.11 0.59 -13.08
C THR A 72 -7.42 1.67 -13.91
N ILE A 73 -6.70 1.28 -14.97
CA ILE A 73 -6.08 2.17 -15.95
C ILE A 73 -6.97 2.16 -17.20
N ARG A 74 -7.56 3.31 -17.53
CA ARG A 74 -8.59 3.45 -18.58
C ARG A 74 -8.10 4.07 -19.89
N GLY A 75 -6.87 4.55 -19.91
CA GLY A 75 -6.24 5.13 -21.09
C GLY A 75 -4.80 4.70 -21.20
N ILE A 76 -4.31 4.60 -22.41
CA ILE A 76 -2.92 4.27 -22.70
C ILE A 76 -2.13 5.57 -22.79
N ILE A 77 -1.22 5.77 -21.83
CA ILE A 77 -0.16 6.77 -21.92
C ILE A 77 1.13 6.00 -22.15
N PRO A 78 1.79 6.17 -23.30
CA PRO A 78 3.03 5.44 -23.57
C PRO A 78 4.14 5.89 -22.62
N GLY A 79 4.93 4.94 -22.13
CA GLY A 79 6.01 5.18 -21.19
C GLY A 79 5.98 4.25 -20.00
N GLU A 80 6.73 4.61 -18.96
CA GLU A 80 6.93 3.77 -17.78
C GLU A 80 5.84 3.94 -16.74
N TYR A 81 5.29 2.83 -16.27
CA TYR A 81 4.41 2.70 -15.11
C TYR A 81 5.16 2.05 -13.96
N ILE A 82 4.82 2.44 -12.74
CA ILE A 82 5.41 1.91 -11.50
C ILE A 82 4.29 1.54 -10.53
N ILE A 83 4.38 0.35 -9.96
CA ILE A 83 3.42 -0.17 -8.99
C ILE A 83 4.14 -0.42 -7.67
N ASN A 84 3.69 0.27 -6.62
CA ASN A 84 4.18 0.14 -5.25
C ASN A 84 3.07 -0.29 -4.31
N ALA A 85 3.45 -0.93 -3.21
CA ALA A 85 2.60 -1.09 -2.03
C ALA A 85 3.29 -0.47 -0.81
N HIS A 86 2.49 0.14 0.07
CA HIS A 86 2.96 0.80 1.28
C HIS A 86 2.21 0.27 2.50
N TYR A 87 2.92 -0.21 3.52
CA TYR A 87 2.34 -0.66 4.77
C TYR A 87 1.99 0.54 5.66
N TYR A 88 0.79 1.06 5.49
CA TYR A 88 0.35 2.28 6.14
C TYR A 88 0.14 2.10 7.64
N SER A 89 -0.66 1.12 8.05
CA SER A 89 -1.03 0.97 9.46
C SER A 89 -0.98 -0.47 9.94
N ALA A 90 -0.14 -0.70 10.96
CA ALA A 90 -0.09 -1.97 11.69
C ALA A 90 -1.13 -1.99 12.81
N ARG A 91 -2.07 -2.92 12.77
CA ARG A 91 -3.12 -3.06 13.78
C ARG A 91 -2.99 -4.35 14.59
N LYS A 92 -3.55 -4.35 15.80
CA LYS A 92 -3.59 -5.56 16.62
C LYS A 92 -4.65 -6.51 16.08
N TRP A 93 -4.25 -7.74 15.81
CA TRP A 93 -5.20 -8.81 15.53
C TRP A 93 -5.96 -9.17 16.80
N ALA A 94 -7.23 -9.55 16.66
CA ALA A 94 -8.04 -9.97 17.80
C ALA A 94 -7.34 -11.13 18.54
N GLY A 95 -7.09 -10.94 19.84
CA GLY A 95 -6.44 -11.92 20.70
C GLY A 95 -4.91 -12.00 20.58
N GLN A 96 -4.26 -11.14 19.78
CA GLN A 96 -2.80 -11.08 19.71
C GLN A 96 -2.24 -9.87 20.45
N THR A 97 -1.13 -10.11 21.15
CA THR A 97 -0.26 -9.03 21.63
C THR A 97 0.75 -8.73 20.53
N LEU A 98 0.83 -7.49 20.06
CA LEU A 98 1.93 -7.07 19.21
C LEU A 98 3.22 -7.19 20.04
N THR A 99 4.01 -8.23 19.79
CA THR A 99 5.37 -8.29 20.27
C THR A 99 6.19 -7.36 19.38
N THR A 100 6.29 -6.10 19.79
CA THR A 100 7.38 -5.27 19.29
C THR A 100 8.65 -5.88 19.85
N ASN A 101 9.62 -6.22 19.02
CA ASN A 101 10.98 -6.47 19.45
C ASN A 101 11.58 -5.13 19.92
N ILE A 102 11.12 -4.66 21.05
CA ILE A 102 11.76 -3.58 21.79
C ILE A 102 12.88 -4.30 22.54
N ASP A 103 14.14 -3.87 22.35
CA ASP A 103 15.23 -4.33 23.19
C ASP A 103 14.93 -3.99 24.65
N GLU A 104 15.64 -4.62 25.58
CA GLU A 104 15.43 -4.44 27.04
C GLU A 104 15.58 -2.98 27.51
N HIS A 105 15.98 -2.07 26.63
CA HIS A 105 16.24 -0.65 26.89
C HIS A 105 15.26 0.28 26.17
N GLY A 106 14.23 -0.26 25.49
CA GLY A 106 13.23 0.53 24.79
C GLY A 106 13.71 1.15 23.46
N GLY A 107 14.95 0.92 23.07
CA GLY A 107 15.53 1.43 21.85
C GLY A 107 15.53 0.37 20.74
N GLY A 108 14.56 0.41 19.82
CA GLY A 108 14.64 -0.37 18.60
C GLY A 108 15.70 0.23 17.67
N VAL A 109 16.59 -0.60 17.15
CA VAL A 109 17.46 -0.20 16.04
C VAL A 109 16.58 -0.10 14.80
N TYR A 110 16.22 1.11 14.41
CA TYR A 110 15.49 1.38 13.17
C TYR A 110 16.50 1.56 12.04
N GLU A 111 16.37 0.76 11.00
CA GLU A 111 17.04 1.10 9.74
C GLU A 111 16.36 2.35 9.19
N VAL A 112 17.16 3.40 8.99
CA VAL A 112 16.67 4.66 8.42
C VAL A 112 15.94 4.36 7.10
N GLY A 113 14.70 4.81 6.99
CA GLY A 113 13.87 4.64 5.79
C GLY A 113 13.05 3.34 5.72
N LYS A 114 13.15 2.41 6.68
CA LYS A 114 12.42 1.12 6.61
C LYS A 114 11.25 0.96 7.59
N GLY A 115 10.88 2.02 8.29
CA GLY A 115 9.74 2.01 9.21
C GLY A 115 9.93 1.17 10.50
N LYS A 116 8.91 1.16 11.34
CA LYS A 116 8.92 0.45 12.63
C LYS A 116 8.54 -1.02 12.46
N PRO A 117 9.22 -1.99 13.10
CA PRO A 117 8.80 -3.39 13.09
C PRO A 117 7.35 -3.54 13.55
N SER A 118 6.54 -4.27 12.80
CA SER A 118 5.13 -4.51 13.12
C SER A 118 4.90 -5.72 14.03
N GLY A 119 5.91 -6.57 14.18
CA GLY A 119 5.79 -7.88 14.84
C GLY A 119 5.02 -8.92 14.02
N LYS A 120 4.67 -8.59 12.77
CA LYS A 120 3.89 -9.43 11.85
C LYS A 120 4.63 -9.63 10.55
N LYS A 121 4.25 -10.68 9.83
CA LYS A 121 4.58 -10.87 8.43
C LYS A 121 3.29 -10.84 7.62
N LEU A 122 3.18 -9.86 6.74
CA LEU A 122 2.07 -9.79 5.79
C LEU A 122 2.60 -10.16 4.41
N THR A 123 1.90 -11.04 3.75
CA THR A 123 2.15 -11.35 2.36
C THR A 123 1.26 -10.48 1.51
N VAL A 124 1.85 -9.63 0.70
CA VAL A 124 1.16 -8.77 -0.26
C VAL A 124 1.40 -9.33 -1.65
N LYS A 125 0.34 -9.61 -2.38
CA LYS A 125 0.35 -10.08 -3.75
C LYS A 125 -0.20 -9.02 -4.67
N ILE A 126 0.46 -8.76 -5.78
CA ILE A 126 -0.04 -7.87 -6.84
C ILE A 126 -0.11 -8.62 -8.17
N GLU A 127 -1.20 -8.42 -8.87
CA GLU A 127 -1.42 -8.90 -10.23
C GLU A 127 -1.64 -7.70 -11.16
N LEU A 128 -0.95 -7.69 -12.31
CA LEU A 128 -1.18 -6.76 -13.40
C LEU A 128 -1.89 -7.49 -14.53
N HIS A 129 -3.10 -7.06 -14.85
CA HIS A 129 -3.93 -7.63 -15.90
C HIS A 129 -4.02 -6.68 -17.09
N LYS A 130 -3.82 -7.18 -18.31
CA LYS A 130 -4.29 -6.54 -19.53
C LYS A 130 -5.72 -7.00 -19.80
N VAL A 131 -6.62 -6.07 -20.17
CA VAL A 131 -8.05 -6.39 -20.30
C VAL A 131 -8.40 -6.90 -21.69
N ASP A 132 -7.76 -6.35 -22.72
CA ASP A 132 -8.11 -6.71 -24.11
C ASP A 132 -6.85 -6.87 -25.01
N PRO A 133 -6.53 -8.08 -25.53
CA PRO A 133 -7.09 -9.34 -25.08
C PRO A 133 -6.72 -9.64 -23.63
N TYR A 134 -7.60 -10.28 -22.89
CA TYR A 134 -7.36 -10.57 -21.47
C TYR A 134 -6.13 -11.46 -21.28
N LYS A 135 -5.25 -10.99 -20.40
CA LYS A 135 -4.05 -11.71 -19.99
C LYS A 135 -3.55 -11.19 -18.64
N ILE A 136 -3.17 -12.10 -17.76
CA ILE A 136 -2.35 -11.73 -16.61
C ILE A 136 -0.93 -11.48 -17.13
N TRP A 137 -0.51 -10.23 -17.08
CA TRP A 137 0.80 -9.82 -17.58
C TRP A 137 1.91 -10.10 -16.62
N TRP A 138 1.63 -9.84 -15.35
CA TRP A 138 2.61 -9.98 -14.31
C TRP A 138 1.94 -10.33 -12.97
N VAL A 139 2.64 -11.11 -12.16
CA VAL A 139 2.25 -11.45 -10.78
C VAL A 139 3.51 -11.38 -9.92
N GLY A 140 3.40 -10.76 -8.77
CA GLY A 140 4.47 -10.73 -7.78
C GLY A 140 3.95 -10.73 -6.37
N GLU A 141 4.83 -11.13 -5.46
CA GLU A 141 4.53 -11.26 -4.05
C GLU A 141 5.71 -10.77 -3.23
N LYS A 142 5.43 -9.97 -2.19
CA LYS A 142 6.44 -9.49 -1.25
C LYS A 142 5.95 -9.60 0.18
N THR A 143 6.88 -9.73 1.12
CA THR A 143 6.59 -9.79 2.54
C THR A 143 6.85 -8.44 3.21
N PHE A 144 5.84 -7.97 3.93
CA PHE A 144 5.91 -6.75 4.73
C PHE A 144 6.00 -7.10 6.20
N THR A 145 6.94 -6.46 6.89
CA THR A 145 7.22 -6.71 8.31
C THR A 145 7.27 -5.45 9.15
N ARG A 146 7.22 -4.28 8.48
CA ARG A 146 7.42 -2.98 9.11
C ARG A 146 6.34 -2.01 8.68
N ARG A 147 5.71 -1.34 9.63
CA ARG A 147 4.88 -0.17 9.35
C ARG A 147 5.73 0.92 8.68
N GLY A 148 5.25 1.51 7.61
CA GLY A 148 5.98 2.47 6.79
C GLY A 148 6.90 1.82 5.73
N GLN A 149 6.94 0.49 5.64
CA GLN A 149 7.65 -0.21 4.56
C GLN A 149 6.94 0.06 3.25
N GLU A 150 7.67 0.56 2.27
CA GLU A 150 7.23 0.68 0.89
C GLU A 150 8.08 -0.24 0.01
N GLU A 151 7.48 -0.83 -0.99
CA GLU A 151 8.13 -1.74 -1.93
C GLU A 151 7.66 -1.47 -3.35
N THR A 152 8.60 -1.29 -4.26
CA THR A 152 8.30 -1.31 -5.69
C THR A 152 8.11 -2.76 -6.14
N PHE A 153 6.90 -3.11 -6.55
CA PHE A 153 6.59 -4.46 -7.03
C PHE A 153 7.05 -4.68 -8.45
N VAL A 154 6.74 -3.73 -9.32
CA VAL A 154 7.11 -3.82 -10.73
C VAL A 154 7.12 -2.46 -11.40
N ARG A 155 8.01 -2.31 -12.37
CA ARG A 155 8.03 -1.22 -13.34
C ARG A 155 7.91 -1.82 -14.73
N PHE A 156 7.07 -1.23 -15.58
CA PHE A 156 6.87 -1.69 -16.93
C PHE A 156 6.64 -0.52 -17.88
N THR A 157 7.06 -0.68 -19.13
CA THR A 157 6.88 0.32 -20.18
C THR A 157 5.92 -0.19 -21.23
N ILE A 158 5.03 0.68 -21.69
CA ILE A 158 4.13 0.39 -22.82
C ILE A 158 4.34 1.39 -23.97
N ASP A 159 4.09 0.92 -25.18
CA ASP A 159 4.05 1.74 -26.39
C ASP A 159 2.66 2.41 -26.57
N PRO A 160 2.46 3.25 -27.60
CA PRO A 160 1.15 3.87 -27.87
C PRO A 160 0.01 2.89 -28.16
N ASP A 161 0.33 1.66 -28.56
CA ASP A 161 -0.66 0.59 -28.77
C ASP A 161 -0.95 -0.22 -27.49
N GLY A 162 -0.32 0.13 -26.36
CA GLY A 162 -0.44 -0.58 -25.08
C GLY A 162 0.26 -1.95 -25.10
N LYS A 163 1.28 -2.12 -25.92
CA LYS A 163 2.15 -3.30 -25.92
C LYS A 163 3.34 -3.05 -25.01
N GLN A 164 3.81 -4.11 -24.37
CA GLN A 164 5.00 -4.06 -23.52
C GLN A 164 6.24 -3.74 -24.35
N VAL A 165 7.07 -2.83 -23.84
CA VAL A 165 8.38 -2.46 -24.36
C VAL A 165 9.44 -2.86 -23.33
N GLY A 166 10.33 -3.75 -23.72
CA GLY A 166 11.37 -4.27 -22.80
C GLY A 166 10.82 -5.21 -21.74
N ASP A 167 11.63 -5.47 -20.74
CA ASP A 167 11.31 -6.38 -19.64
C ASP A 167 10.68 -5.65 -18.45
N PHE A 168 10.03 -6.40 -17.58
CA PHE A 168 9.67 -5.91 -16.25
C PHE A 168 10.93 -5.66 -15.43
N THR A 169 10.95 -4.55 -14.71
CA THR A 169 12.07 -4.19 -13.82
C THR A 169 11.59 -3.98 -12.40
N TYR A 170 12.52 -4.01 -11.45
CA TYR A 170 12.24 -4.01 -10.01
C TYR A 170 13.08 -2.99 -9.26
N VAL A 171 13.54 -1.96 -9.98
CA VAL A 171 14.33 -0.87 -9.38
C VAL A 171 13.44 -0.11 -8.42
N GLU A 172 13.86 -0.04 -7.16
CA GLU A 172 13.12 0.64 -6.11
C GLU A 172 12.91 2.12 -6.40
N LYS A 173 11.71 2.60 -6.12
CA LYS A 173 11.34 4.01 -6.17
C LYS A 173 10.27 4.30 -5.14
N ASP A 174 10.65 4.96 -4.06
CA ASP A 174 9.73 5.35 -3.01
C ASP A 174 8.83 6.51 -3.46
N PHE A 175 7.55 6.41 -3.15
CA PHE A 175 6.54 7.45 -3.36
C PHE A 175 6.16 8.15 -2.05
N VAL A 176 6.24 7.42 -0.95
CA VAL A 176 5.96 7.92 0.39
C VAL A 176 7.26 8.38 1.02
N THR A 177 7.29 9.59 1.57
CA THR A 177 8.45 10.07 2.28
C THR A 177 8.69 9.19 3.51
N PRO A 178 9.87 8.55 3.65
CA PRO A 178 10.15 7.72 4.81
C PRO A 178 9.98 8.51 6.10
N TYR A 179 9.37 7.88 7.11
CA TYR A 179 9.38 8.41 8.47
C TYR A 179 10.83 8.57 8.93
N GLY A 180 11.32 9.76 9.08
CA GLY A 180 12.69 10.03 9.51
C GLY A 180 13.37 11.21 8.85
N ASN A 181 12.84 11.70 7.71
CA ASN A 181 13.37 12.92 7.11
C ASN A 181 12.78 14.22 7.70
N MET A 182 11.91 14.14 8.68
CA MET A 182 11.44 15.28 9.44
C MET A 182 12.22 15.43 10.75
N GLY A 183 13.42 16.00 10.63
CA GLY A 183 14.19 16.46 11.78
C GLY A 183 15.26 15.48 12.25
N VAL A 184 16.36 16.06 12.67
CA VAL A 184 17.48 15.40 13.35
C VAL A 184 16.91 14.56 14.50
N VAL A 185 17.07 13.24 14.42
CA VAL A 185 16.78 12.35 15.54
C VAL A 185 17.66 12.80 16.70
N ASN A 186 17.07 13.39 17.71
CA ASN A 186 17.77 13.62 18.97
C ASN A 186 17.92 12.25 19.64
N PRO A 187 19.14 11.69 19.78
CA PRO A 187 19.33 10.36 20.33
C PRO A 187 18.85 10.22 21.79
N ASN A 188 18.41 11.31 22.41
CA ASN A 188 17.93 11.35 23.80
C ASN A 188 16.42 11.58 23.93
N ASN A 189 15.67 11.61 22.80
CA ASN A 189 14.21 11.75 22.83
C ASN A 189 13.60 10.63 21.99
N ASP A 190 13.04 9.63 22.64
CA ASP A 190 12.47 8.42 22.06
C ASP A 190 11.14 8.62 21.29
N GLU A 191 10.68 9.88 21.13
CA GLU A 191 9.53 10.18 20.27
C GLU A 191 9.88 11.22 19.22
N PRO A 192 9.62 10.95 17.93
CA PRO A 192 9.66 11.98 16.91
C PRO A 192 8.53 12.96 17.19
N THR A 193 8.87 14.10 17.79
CA THR A 193 7.95 15.21 17.99
C THR A 193 7.38 15.63 16.63
N GLY A 194 6.13 15.26 16.35
CA GLY A 194 5.39 15.73 15.18
C GLY A 194 4.81 14.68 14.23
N ALA A 195 5.28 13.43 14.25
CA ALA A 195 4.75 12.41 13.33
C ALA A 195 3.48 11.72 13.86
N SER A 196 3.38 11.50 15.17
CA SER A 196 2.21 10.83 15.77
C SER A 196 0.92 11.64 15.62
N SER A 197 1.01 12.96 15.65
CA SER A 197 -0.16 13.83 15.56
C SER A 197 -0.77 13.93 14.16
N PHE A 198 0.00 13.63 13.10
CA PHE A 198 -0.50 13.70 11.74
C PHE A 198 -1.24 12.41 11.36
N GLU A 199 -0.72 11.26 11.77
CA GLU A 199 -1.36 9.96 11.50
C GLU A 199 -2.64 9.77 12.30
N ASP A 200 -2.63 10.19 13.57
CA ASP A 200 -3.81 10.09 14.43
C ASP A 200 -4.94 11.00 13.94
N ARG A 201 -4.62 12.18 13.39
CA ARG A 201 -5.61 13.05 12.75
C ARG A 201 -6.17 12.49 11.46
N GLU A 202 -5.32 11.89 10.60
CA GLU A 202 -5.80 11.26 9.35
C GLU A 202 -6.68 10.05 9.63
N PHE A 203 -6.43 9.33 10.71
CA PHE A 203 -7.26 8.22 11.13
C PHE A 203 -8.64 8.67 11.61
N GLU A 204 -8.74 9.83 12.29
CA GLU A 204 -10.03 10.41 12.72
C GLU A 204 -10.82 10.99 11.56
N GLU A 205 -10.16 11.58 10.56
CA GLU A 205 -10.82 12.12 9.36
C GLU A 205 -11.32 11.02 8.41
N ARG A 206 -10.79 9.79 8.49
CA ARG A 206 -11.26 8.63 7.71
C ARG A 206 -12.41 7.85 8.36
N ARG A 207 -12.87 8.24 9.55
CA ARG A 207 -14.04 7.67 10.21
C ARG A 207 -15.30 8.42 9.83
#